data_424d4678214bf834287d73617158e24d
#
_entry.id   424d4678214bf834287d73617158e24d
#
_cell.length_a   1.000
_cell.length_b   1.000
_cell.length_c   1.000
_cell.angle_alpha   90.00
_cell.angle_beta   90.00
_cell.angle_gamma   90.00
#
_symmetry.space_group_name_H-M   'P 1'
#
loop_
_entity.id
_entity.type
_entity.pdbx_description
1 polymer ?
#
loop_
_entity_poly.entity_id
_entity_poly.type
_entity_poly.pdbx_seq_one_letter_code
_entity_poly.pdbx_strand_id
1 'polypeptide(L)'
;MNKMLARVGGVVLLVAILAGSFVLGAAAQGGTKRVGLVVRFSNGTQHLQIVSVPTEATAFDVLQASSLTVASYDGGWGPAICSLNGDGCAADNCFCDPAHFWAFWILNASGTDWDASMVGVAGYTPANREVLGFAWSGFDSNFNPTVKPPVYTFADLERLISTPTPTPTPVPPEVPEPATILLLGGGLAGLASYLGLRRLVK
;
A
#
# COMPACT_ATOMS: atom_id res chain seq x y z
N MET A 1 -42.18 -10.53 -57.35
CA MET A 1 -40.80 -9.99 -57.31
C MET A 1 -40.59 -9.02 -56.13
N ASN A 2 -41.59 -8.26 -55.69
CA ASN A 2 -41.42 -7.24 -54.62
C ASN A 2 -41.34 -7.76 -53.17
N LYS A 3 -41.85 -8.98 -52.90
CA LYS A 3 -41.80 -9.55 -51.52
C LYS A 3 -40.40 -10.14 -51.12
N MET A 4 -39.59 -10.48 -52.09
CA MET A 4 -38.24 -11.02 -51.83
C MET A 4 -37.24 -9.90 -51.54
N LEU A 5 -37.36 -8.77 -52.23
CA LEU A 5 -36.51 -7.58 -51.98
C LEU A 5 -36.73 -6.94 -50.61
N ALA A 6 -37.99 -6.96 -50.12
CA ALA A 6 -38.31 -6.41 -48.77
C ALA A 6 -37.74 -7.27 -47.63
N ARG A 7 -37.62 -8.61 -47.84
CA ARG A 7 -37.03 -9.51 -46.83
C ARG A 7 -35.50 -9.40 -46.75
N VAL A 8 -34.84 -9.19 -47.88
CA VAL A 8 -33.37 -9.01 -47.92
C VAL A 8 -32.98 -7.65 -47.33
N GLY A 9 -33.72 -6.58 -47.61
CA GLY A 9 -33.49 -5.25 -47.03
C GLY A 9 -33.65 -5.23 -45.51
N GLY A 10 -34.66 -5.94 -44.98
CA GLY A 10 -34.86 -6.03 -43.51
C GLY A 10 -33.77 -6.77 -42.78
N VAL A 11 -33.22 -7.85 -43.36
CA VAL A 11 -32.12 -8.63 -42.77
C VAL A 11 -30.82 -7.82 -42.77
N VAL A 12 -30.50 -7.13 -43.88
CA VAL A 12 -29.30 -6.28 -43.97
C VAL A 12 -29.35 -5.10 -42.98
N LEU A 13 -30.53 -4.47 -42.79
CA LEU A 13 -30.69 -3.40 -41.82
C LEU A 13 -30.52 -3.90 -40.38
N LEU A 14 -31.04 -5.07 -40.05
CA LEU A 14 -30.93 -5.66 -38.72
C LEU A 14 -29.47 -6.07 -38.38
N VAL A 15 -28.72 -6.58 -39.34
CA VAL A 15 -27.30 -6.92 -39.18
C VAL A 15 -26.47 -5.65 -39.01
N ALA A 16 -26.77 -4.55 -39.70
CA ALA A 16 -26.09 -3.29 -39.57
C ALA A 16 -26.31 -2.64 -38.18
N ILE A 17 -27.52 -2.78 -37.60
CA ILE A 17 -27.83 -2.27 -36.27
C ILE A 17 -27.11 -3.09 -35.17
N LEU A 18 -26.99 -4.40 -35.36
CA LEU A 18 -26.25 -5.26 -34.42
C LEU A 18 -24.72 -5.05 -34.46
N ALA A 19 -24.16 -4.74 -35.64
CA ALA A 19 -22.73 -4.43 -35.77
C ALA A 19 -22.34 -3.04 -35.19
N GLY A 20 -23.29 -2.10 -35.11
CA GLY A 20 -23.05 -0.74 -34.55
C GLY A 20 -23.07 -0.64 -33.03
N SER A 21 -23.47 -1.69 -32.30
CA SER A 21 -23.64 -1.64 -30.84
C SER A 21 -22.40 -2.04 -30.04
N PHE A 22 -21.30 -2.46 -30.68
CA PHE A 22 -20.01 -2.68 -30.04
C PHE A 22 -19.11 -1.44 -30.13
N VAL A 23 -19.63 -0.27 -29.75
CA VAL A 23 -18.75 0.77 -29.23
C VAL A 23 -18.37 0.32 -27.83
N LEU A 24 -17.36 -0.55 -27.75
CA LEU A 24 -16.58 -0.72 -26.54
C LEU A 24 -16.10 0.68 -26.14
N GLY A 25 -16.76 1.26 -25.14
CA GLY A 25 -16.20 2.41 -24.45
C GLY A 25 -14.79 2.01 -24.03
N ALA A 26 -13.79 2.48 -24.77
CA ALA A 26 -12.42 2.52 -24.26
C ALA A 26 -12.52 3.38 -23.00
N ALA A 27 -12.69 2.74 -21.84
CA ALA A 27 -12.42 3.37 -20.58
C ALA A 27 -11.00 3.92 -20.76
N ALA A 28 -10.88 5.25 -20.82
CA ALA A 28 -9.60 5.89 -20.78
C ALA A 28 -8.92 5.33 -19.53
N GLN A 29 -7.95 4.46 -19.71
CA GLN A 29 -7.11 4.00 -18.61
C GLN A 29 -6.35 5.24 -18.17
N GLY A 30 -6.94 5.97 -17.22
CA GLY A 30 -6.26 7.07 -16.56
C GLY A 30 -4.92 6.54 -16.06
N GLY A 31 -3.82 7.20 -16.47
CA GLY A 31 -2.49 6.79 -16.05
C GLY A 31 -2.41 6.71 -14.52
N THR A 32 -1.47 5.95 -14.00
CA THR A 32 -1.14 5.93 -12.58
C THR A 32 0.13 6.73 -12.32
N LYS A 33 0.21 7.33 -11.14
CA LYS A 33 1.41 7.96 -10.62
C LYS A 33 1.82 7.30 -9.31
N ARG A 34 3.09 7.39 -8.98
CA ARG A 34 3.67 6.94 -7.72
C ARG A 34 4.05 8.17 -6.90
N VAL A 35 3.59 8.22 -5.66
CA VAL A 35 3.81 9.35 -4.74
C VAL A 35 4.48 8.84 -3.48
N GLY A 36 5.54 9.51 -3.04
CA GLY A 36 6.18 9.21 -1.76
C GLY A 36 5.36 9.79 -0.61
N LEU A 37 5.26 9.05 0.48
CA LEU A 37 4.58 9.46 1.70
C LEU A 37 5.50 9.29 2.90
N VAL A 38 5.72 10.39 3.62
CA VAL A 38 6.54 10.46 4.84
C VAL A 38 5.69 11.01 5.96
N VAL A 39 5.42 10.22 6.99
CA VAL A 39 4.63 10.65 8.14
C VAL A 39 5.49 10.59 9.39
N ARG A 40 5.47 11.66 10.19
CA ARG A 40 6.05 11.74 11.51
C ARG A 40 4.96 11.85 12.56
N PHE A 41 4.85 10.82 13.39
CA PHE A 41 3.88 10.76 14.50
C PHE A 41 4.31 11.60 15.70
N SER A 42 3.37 11.86 16.60
CA SER A 42 3.59 12.63 17.84
C SER A 42 4.70 12.04 18.72
N ASN A 43 4.81 10.72 18.75
CA ASN A 43 5.84 9.98 19.50
C ASN A 43 7.21 9.96 18.80
N GLY A 44 7.37 10.64 17.64
CA GLY A 44 8.60 10.67 16.84
C GLY A 44 8.81 9.48 15.92
N THR A 45 7.97 8.44 15.94
CA THR A 45 8.05 7.35 14.98
C THR A 45 7.66 7.82 13.59
N GLN A 46 8.02 7.04 12.57
CA GLN A 46 7.83 7.41 11.18
C GLN A 46 7.10 6.30 10.42
N HIS A 47 6.34 6.71 9.40
CA HIS A 47 5.81 5.82 8.39
C HIS A 47 6.30 6.28 7.02
N LEU A 48 6.88 5.37 6.26
CA LEU A 48 7.45 5.60 4.93
C LEU A 48 6.77 4.67 3.94
N GLN A 49 6.21 5.23 2.86
CA GLN A 49 5.53 4.44 1.84
C GLN A 49 5.65 5.09 0.47
N ILE A 50 5.60 4.29 -0.60
CA ILE A 50 5.31 4.74 -1.95
C ILE A 50 3.92 4.24 -2.29
N VAL A 51 3.04 5.17 -2.62
CA VAL A 51 1.62 4.89 -2.93
C VAL A 51 1.40 5.06 -4.43
N SER A 52 0.74 4.10 -5.05
CA SER A 52 0.32 4.18 -6.45
C SER A 52 -1.13 4.60 -6.54
N VAL A 53 -1.42 5.69 -7.22
CA VAL A 53 -2.74 6.29 -7.34
C VAL A 53 -3.02 6.71 -8.79
N PRO A 54 -4.28 6.96 -9.18
CA PRO A 54 -4.61 7.59 -10.46
C PRO A 54 -3.89 8.93 -10.64
N THR A 55 -3.60 9.32 -11.89
CA THR A 55 -2.87 10.56 -12.19
C THR A 55 -3.53 11.80 -11.59
N GLU A 56 -4.86 11.84 -11.53
CA GLU A 56 -5.64 12.98 -11.01
C GLU A 56 -5.83 12.95 -9.49
N ALA A 57 -5.34 11.92 -8.80
CA ALA A 57 -5.52 11.76 -7.37
C ALA A 57 -4.90 12.91 -6.57
N THR A 58 -5.63 13.39 -5.57
CA THR A 58 -5.20 14.43 -4.64
C THR A 58 -4.28 13.86 -3.55
N ALA A 59 -3.70 14.72 -2.71
CA ALA A 59 -2.96 14.29 -1.53
C ALA A 59 -3.84 13.54 -0.52
N PHE A 60 -5.14 13.86 -0.47
CA PHE A 60 -6.10 13.11 0.33
C PHE A 60 -6.27 11.69 -0.21
N ASP A 61 -6.41 11.52 -1.52
CA ASP A 61 -6.52 10.21 -2.15
C ASP A 61 -5.25 9.37 -1.93
N VAL A 62 -4.06 10.00 -1.91
CA VAL A 62 -2.80 9.33 -1.57
C VAL A 62 -2.84 8.80 -0.12
N LEU A 63 -3.31 9.59 0.84
CA LEU A 63 -3.50 9.12 2.21
C LEU A 63 -4.49 7.97 2.30
N GLN A 64 -5.64 8.07 1.63
CA GLN A 64 -6.67 7.02 1.62
C GLN A 64 -6.19 5.71 0.97
N ALA A 65 -5.32 5.81 -0.04
CA ALA A 65 -4.74 4.65 -0.72
C ALA A 65 -3.51 4.08 -0.01
N SER A 66 -3.03 4.74 1.04
CA SER A 66 -1.90 4.27 1.84
C SER A 66 -2.32 3.13 2.79
N SER A 67 -1.35 2.53 3.46
CA SER A 67 -1.62 1.53 4.51
C SER A 67 -1.98 2.15 5.87
N LEU A 68 -2.13 3.47 5.94
CA LEU A 68 -2.51 4.17 7.16
C LEU A 68 -4.02 4.12 7.39
N THR A 69 -4.43 3.99 8.64
CA THR A 69 -5.81 4.28 9.03
C THR A 69 -5.97 5.80 9.13
N VAL A 70 -6.81 6.39 8.27
CA VAL A 70 -7.01 7.83 8.18
C VAL A 70 -8.39 8.18 8.74
N ALA A 71 -8.43 8.98 9.81
CA ALA A 71 -9.64 9.63 10.26
C ALA A 71 -9.63 11.08 9.77
N SER A 72 -10.75 11.52 9.18
CA SER A 72 -10.91 12.86 8.64
C SER A 72 -12.30 13.40 8.93
N TYR A 73 -12.42 14.73 8.94
CA TYR A 73 -13.66 15.46 9.09
C TYR A 73 -13.80 16.45 7.94
N ASP A 74 -14.95 16.47 7.27
CA ASP A 74 -15.26 17.45 6.24
C ASP A 74 -16.35 18.42 6.74
N GLY A 75 -15.94 19.65 6.98
CA GLY A 75 -16.82 20.75 7.39
C GLY A 75 -17.42 21.54 6.21
N GLY A 76 -17.30 21.05 4.97
CA GLY A 76 -17.78 21.72 3.76
C GLY A 76 -16.72 22.54 3.00
N TRP A 77 -15.50 22.60 3.51
CA TRP A 77 -14.32 23.23 2.86
C TRP A 77 -13.22 22.23 2.47
N GLY A 78 -13.56 20.93 2.50
CA GLY A 78 -12.66 19.82 2.25
C GLY A 78 -12.20 19.13 3.54
N PRO A 79 -11.62 17.90 3.40
CA PRO A 79 -11.26 17.06 4.54
C PRO A 79 -10.10 17.64 5.34
N ALA A 80 -10.30 17.81 6.65
CA ALA A 80 -9.24 17.97 7.64
C ALA A 80 -8.81 16.59 8.12
N ILE A 81 -7.52 16.35 8.29
CA ILE A 81 -6.98 15.11 8.85
C ILE A 81 -7.07 15.17 10.37
N CYS A 82 -7.84 14.27 10.97
CA CYS A 82 -8.03 14.20 12.42
C CYS A 82 -6.99 13.29 13.08
N SER A 83 -6.79 12.08 12.52
CA SER A 83 -5.74 11.17 12.98
C SER A 83 -5.18 10.29 11.86
N LEU A 84 -3.92 9.87 12.03
CA LEU A 84 -3.25 8.86 11.22
C LEU A 84 -2.83 7.72 12.15
N ASN A 85 -3.29 6.49 11.88
CA ASN A 85 -3.11 5.31 12.75
C ASN A 85 -3.53 5.54 14.21
N GLY A 86 -4.55 6.37 14.43
CA GLY A 86 -5.05 6.69 15.78
C GLY A 86 -4.24 7.76 16.52
N ASP A 87 -3.13 8.25 15.96
CA ASP A 87 -2.41 9.41 16.50
C ASP A 87 -3.14 10.70 16.06
N GLY A 88 -3.48 11.57 17.02
CA GLY A 88 -4.32 12.75 16.81
C GLY A 88 -5.71 12.61 17.45
N CYS A 89 -6.72 13.21 16.82
CA CYS A 89 -8.08 13.29 17.33
C CYS A 89 -9.04 12.34 16.61
N ALA A 90 -10.13 11.94 17.25
CA ALA A 90 -11.18 11.15 16.63
C ALA A 90 -11.97 12.00 15.60
N ALA A 91 -12.59 11.34 14.61
CA ALA A 91 -13.30 12.03 13.53
C ALA A 91 -14.51 12.85 14.00
N ASP A 92 -15.18 12.43 15.07
CA ASP A 92 -16.31 13.12 15.71
C ASP A 92 -15.88 14.31 16.56
N ASN A 93 -14.58 14.41 16.90
CA ASN A 93 -13.98 15.52 17.62
C ASN A 93 -12.61 15.86 17.05
N CYS A 94 -12.55 16.17 15.75
CA CYS A 94 -11.32 16.37 14.99
C CYS A 94 -10.40 17.47 15.52
N PHE A 95 -10.94 18.41 16.28
CA PHE A 95 -10.21 19.54 16.88
C PHE A 95 -10.09 19.42 18.40
N CYS A 96 -9.91 18.19 18.90
CA CYS A 96 -9.80 17.90 20.32
C CYS A 96 -8.56 18.54 20.98
N ASP A 97 -7.51 18.77 20.21
CA ASP A 97 -6.30 19.45 20.62
C ASP A 97 -6.19 20.81 19.90
N PRO A 98 -6.42 21.94 20.60
CA PRO A 98 -6.35 23.25 19.97
C PRO A 98 -4.92 23.73 19.69
N ALA A 99 -3.90 23.02 20.19
CA ALA A 99 -2.50 23.39 20.06
C ALA A 99 -1.77 22.63 18.95
N HIS A 100 -2.34 21.51 18.49
CA HIS A 100 -1.70 20.65 17.50
C HIS A 100 -2.67 20.23 16.40
N PHE A 101 -2.07 19.90 15.24
CA PHE A 101 -2.79 19.44 14.04
C PHE A 101 -1.88 18.62 13.13
N TRP A 102 -2.44 17.90 12.16
CA TRP A 102 -1.69 17.24 11.10
C TRP A 102 -1.27 18.27 10.05
N ALA A 103 -0.04 18.73 10.13
CA ALA A 103 0.55 19.64 9.15
C ALA A 103 0.89 18.89 7.87
N PHE A 104 0.50 19.48 6.72
CA PHE A 104 0.77 18.95 5.39
C PHE A 104 1.95 19.68 4.76
N TRP A 105 2.93 18.90 4.29
CA TRP A 105 4.19 19.36 3.74
C TRP A 105 4.43 18.79 2.34
N ILE A 106 5.15 19.53 1.52
CA ILE A 106 5.59 19.13 0.20
C ILE A 106 7.11 19.20 0.19
N LEU A 107 7.80 18.13 -0.22
CA LEU A 107 9.23 18.14 -0.34
C LEU A 107 9.62 19.11 -1.48
N ASN A 108 10.50 20.07 -1.20
CA ASN A 108 10.92 21.03 -2.20
C ASN A 108 11.66 20.37 -3.38
N ALA A 109 11.78 21.08 -4.51
CA ALA A 109 12.38 20.54 -5.73
C ALA A 109 13.85 20.14 -5.56
N SER A 110 14.57 20.71 -4.58
CA SER A 110 15.96 20.33 -4.26
C SER A 110 16.04 19.04 -3.44
N GLY A 111 14.93 18.58 -2.88
CA GLY A 111 14.88 17.37 -2.03
C GLY A 111 15.55 17.53 -0.67
N THR A 112 15.74 18.78 -0.20
CA THR A 112 16.54 19.08 0.99
C THR A 112 15.74 19.64 2.15
N ASP A 113 14.53 20.16 1.92
CA ASP A 113 13.66 20.72 2.94
C ASP A 113 12.18 20.61 2.55
N TRP A 114 11.31 20.91 3.49
CA TRP A 114 9.88 20.87 3.37
C TRP A 114 9.27 22.26 3.26
N ASP A 115 8.38 22.43 2.30
CA ASP A 115 7.50 23.59 2.20
C ASP A 115 6.15 23.26 2.81
N ALA A 116 5.66 24.10 3.72
CA ALA A 116 4.31 23.93 4.25
C ALA A 116 3.28 24.17 3.15
N SER A 117 2.35 23.26 2.99
CA SER A 117 1.30 23.42 1.98
C SER A 117 0.37 24.57 2.34
N MET A 118 0.12 25.46 1.38
CA MET A 118 -0.82 26.57 1.51
C MET A 118 -2.25 26.17 1.17
N VAL A 119 -2.46 24.93 0.75
CA VAL A 119 -3.79 24.36 0.41
C VAL A 119 -4.02 23.09 1.20
N GLY A 120 -5.31 22.75 1.42
CA GLY A 120 -5.68 21.51 2.06
C GLY A 120 -5.36 20.28 1.19
N VAL A 121 -5.32 19.12 1.82
CA VAL A 121 -4.98 17.84 1.19
C VAL A 121 -5.83 17.47 -0.03
N ALA A 122 -7.09 17.90 -0.08
CA ALA A 122 -7.96 17.69 -1.24
C ALA A 122 -7.74 18.71 -2.37
N GLY A 123 -7.09 19.84 -2.06
CA GLY A 123 -6.78 20.89 -3.03
C GLY A 123 -5.42 20.72 -3.73
N TYR A 124 -4.64 19.71 -3.35
CA TYR A 124 -3.30 19.48 -3.90
C TYR A 124 -3.22 18.15 -4.67
N THR A 125 -2.86 18.25 -5.94
CA THR A 125 -2.64 17.09 -6.82
C THR A 125 -1.13 16.90 -7.02
N PRO A 126 -0.50 15.92 -6.33
CA PRO A 126 0.94 15.73 -6.42
C PRO A 126 1.38 15.25 -7.80
N ALA A 127 2.58 15.61 -8.22
CA ALA A 127 3.20 15.09 -9.42
C ALA A 127 3.65 13.62 -9.24
N ASN A 128 3.95 12.94 -10.36
CA ASN A 128 4.57 11.61 -10.28
C ASN A 128 5.96 11.71 -9.64
N ARG A 129 6.23 10.85 -8.64
CA ARG A 129 7.47 10.80 -7.85
C ARG A 129 7.69 11.99 -6.91
N GLU A 130 6.67 12.80 -6.68
CA GLU A 130 6.69 13.81 -5.63
C GLU A 130 6.57 13.16 -4.25
N VAL A 131 7.11 13.82 -3.22
CA VAL A 131 7.06 13.31 -1.84
C VAL A 131 6.22 14.25 -0.99
N LEU A 132 5.18 13.70 -0.39
CA LEU A 132 4.30 14.36 0.55
C LEU A 132 4.72 14.04 1.98
N GLY A 133 4.64 15.02 2.85
CA GLY A 133 4.97 14.90 4.26
C GLY A 133 3.78 15.23 5.16
N PHE A 134 3.66 14.49 6.26
CA PHE A 134 2.70 14.78 7.31
C PHE A 134 3.40 14.73 8.67
N ALA A 135 3.11 15.68 9.55
CA ALA A 135 3.63 15.67 10.90
C ALA A 135 2.58 16.17 11.88
N TRP A 136 2.47 15.52 13.04
CA TRP A 136 1.72 16.06 14.16
C TRP A 136 2.48 17.28 14.72
N SER A 137 1.94 18.47 14.54
CA SER A 137 2.66 19.73 14.69
C SER A 137 1.86 20.74 15.50
N GLY A 138 2.53 21.46 16.38
CA GLY A 138 2.06 22.75 16.84
C GLY A 138 2.30 23.84 15.78
N PHE A 139 1.98 25.08 16.13
CA PHE A 139 2.22 26.26 15.30
C PHE A 139 2.92 27.37 16.08
N ASP A 140 3.66 28.19 15.35
CA ASP A 140 4.30 29.38 15.89
C ASP A 140 3.30 30.55 16.01
N SER A 141 3.81 31.74 16.46
CA SER A 141 2.99 32.96 16.57
C SER A 141 2.40 33.46 15.25
N ASN A 142 2.90 32.99 14.12
CA ASN A 142 2.41 33.32 12.77
C ASN A 142 1.56 32.20 12.16
N PHE A 143 1.14 31.21 12.96
CA PHE A 143 0.38 30.04 12.56
C PHE A 143 1.10 29.12 11.56
N ASN A 144 2.43 29.17 11.49
CA ASN A 144 3.19 28.20 10.69
C ASN A 144 3.40 26.92 11.48
N PRO A 145 3.33 25.75 10.86
CA PRO A 145 3.63 24.50 11.54
C PRO A 145 5.12 24.43 11.94
N THR A 146 5.37 23.94 13.15
CA THR A 146 6.71 23.94 13.76
C THR A 146 7.45 22.60 13.66
N VAL A 147 6.73 21.51 13.32
CA VAL A 147 7.31 20.18 13.22
C VAL A 147 7.30 19.74 11.75
N LYS A 148 8.48 19.41 11.22
CA LYS A 148 8.66 18.85 9.87
C LYS A 148 8.87 17.34 9.95
N PRO A 149 8.41 16.57 8.95
CA PRO A 149 8.83 15.19 8.79
C PRO A 149 10.34 15.10 8.50
N PRO A 150 10.99 13.94 8.70
CA PRO A 150 12.35 13.75 8.23
C PRO A 150 12.41 13.82 6.70
N VAL A 151 13.53 14.30 6.17
CA VAL A 151 13.71 14.46 4.73
C VAL A 151 14.09 13.12 4.10
N TYR A 152 13.27 12.65 3.19
CA TYR A 152 13.54 11.52 2.29
C TYR A 152 13.15 11.92 0.88
N THR A 153 14.08 11.79 -0.05
CA THR A 153 13.74 11.91 -1.48
C THR A 153 12.95 10.68 -1.95
N PHE A 154 12.30 10.78 -3.08
CA PHE A 154 11.61 9.62 -3.66
C PHE A 154 12.57 8.44 -3.91
N ALA A 155 13.81 8.72 -4.31
CA ALA A 155 14.85 7.70 -4.50
C ALA A 155 15.28 7.03 -3.18
N ASP A 156 15.29 7.77 -2.07
CA ASP A 156 15.55 7.19 -0.75
C ASP A 156 14.45 6.23 -0.34
N LEU A 157 13.18 6.62 -0.55
CA LEU A 157 12.03 5.76 -0.28
C LEU A 157 12.08 4.49 -1.16
N GLU A 158 12.37 4.61 -2.45
CA GLU A 158 12.54 3.44 -3.33
C GLU A 158 13.61 2.49 -2.79
N ARG A 159 14.75 3.00 -2.36
CA ARG A 159 15.86 2.20 -1.83
C ARG A 159 15.48 1.48 -0.55
N LEU A 160 14.84 2.18 0.40
CA LEU A 160 14.44 1.64 1.68
C LEU A 160 13.38 0.53 1.54
N ILE A 161 12.42 0.72 0.64
CA ILE A 161 11.32 -0.23 0.42
C ILE A 161 11.78 -1.42 -0.44
N SER A 162 12.74 -1.21 -1.36
CA SER A 162 13.26 -2.24 -2.26
C SER A 162 14.38 -3.08 -1.63
N THR A 163 14.83 -2.78 -0.42
CA THR A 163 15.81 -3.63 0.26
C THR A 163 15.17 -5.00 0.50
N PRO A 164 15.61 -6.08 -0.18
CA PRO A 164 15.01 -7.40 0.01
C PRO A 164 15.18 -7.78 1.48
N THR A 165 14.09 -8.16 2.13
CA THR A 165 14.18 -8.89 3.39
C THR A 165 15.18 -10.02 3.19
N PRO A 166 16.24 -10.17 4.04
CA PRO A 166 17.20 -11.24 3.88
C PRO A 166 16.42 -12.54 3.78
N THR A 167 16.57 -13.22 2.64
CA THR A 167 15.99 -14.55 2.44
C THR A 167 16.48 -15.39 3.61
N PRO A 168 15.60 -16.02 4.40
CA PRO A 168 16.04 -16.88 5.48
C PRO A 168 17.03 -17.87 4.88
N THR A 169 18.26 -17.87 5.40
CA THR A 169 19.28 -18.83 4.99
C THR A 169 18.65 -20.20 5.13
N PRO A 170 18.61 -21.04 4.06
CA PRO A 170 18.05 -22.36 4.18
C PRO A 170 18.76 -23.06 5.34
N VAL A 171 17.99 -23.44 6.36
CA VAL A 171 18.49 -24.24 7.46
C VAL A 171 19.03 -25.52 6.80
N PRO A 172 20.32 -25.86 6.96
CA PRO A 172 20.84 -27.10 6.42
C PRO A 172 19.94 -28.24 6.89
N PRO A 173 19.61 -29.21 6.02
CA PRO A 173 18.83 -30.37 6.46
C PRO A 173 19.54 -30.97 7.68
N GLU A 174 18.80 -31.08 8.77
CA GLU A 174 19.29 -31.69 10.00
C GLU A 174 19.74 -33.13 9.65
N VAL A 175 21.03 -33.34 9.55
CA VAL A 175 21.60 -34.68 9.31
C VAL A 175 21.30 -35.47 10.58
N PRO A 176 20.54 -36.59 10.53
CA PRO A 176 20.27 -37.38 11.70
C PRO A 176 21.58 -37.76 12.38
N GLU A 177 21.71 -37.44 13.66
CA GLU A 177 22.92 -37.73 14.41
C GLU A 177 23.27 -39.22 14.29
N PRO A 178 24.57 -39.58 14.20
CA PRO A 178 25.00 -40.98 14.07
C PRO A 178 24.36 -41.91 15.11
N ALA A 179 24.03 -41.39 16.28
CA ALA A 179 23.34 -42.12 17.36
C ALA A 179 21.94 -42.60 16.95
N THR A 180 21.20 -41.84 16.15
CA THR A 180 19.85 -42.22 15.70
C THR A 180 19.92 -43.40 14.73
N ILE A 181 20.92 -43.43 13.86
CA ILE A 181 21.12 -44.54 12.91
C ILE A 181 21.53 -45.82 13.66
N LEU A 182 22.41 -45.71 14.68
CA LEU A 182 22.80 -46.81 15.52
C LEU A 182 21.63 -47.41 16.33
N LEU A 183 20.76 -46.58 16.88
CA LEU A 183 19.55 -47.04 17.61
C LEU A 183 18.58 -47.76 16.70
N LEU A 184 18.34 -47.25 15.48
CA LEU A 184 17.45 -47.89 14.50
C LEU A 184 18.03 -49.22 14.00
N GLY A 185 19.32 -49.27 13.69
CA GLY A 185 20.02 -50.50 13.28
C GLY A 185 20.09 -51.54 14.37
N GLY A 186 20.38 -51.15 15.61
CA GLY A 186 20.42 -52.02 16.76
C GLY A 186 19.06 -52.62 17.16
N GLY A 187 18.00 -51.83 17.05
CA GLY A 187 16.62 -52.27 17.31
C GLY A 187 16.11 -53.33 16.31
N LEU A 188 16.42 -53.17 15.03
CA LEU A 188 16.05 -54.12 13.97
C LEU A 188 16.83 -55.43 14.09
N ALA A 189 18.11 -55.40 14.42
CA ALA A 189 18.94 -56.60 14.64
C ALA A 189 18.47 -57.36 15.87
N GLY A 190 18.08 -56.70 16.97
CA GLY A 190 17.55 -57.31 18.17
C GLY A 190 16.21 -58.01 17.92
N LEU A 191 15.31 -57.42 17.14
CA LEU A 191 14.04 -58.01 16.75
C LEU A 191 14.19 -59.26 15.88
N ALA A 192 15.12 -59.24 14.91
CA ALA A 192 15.41 -60.36 14.04
C ALA A 192 16.00 -61.59 14.85
N SER A 193 16.85 -61.29 15.81
CA SER A 193 17.41 -62.33 16.71
C SER A 193 16.35 -62.93 17.62
N TYR A 194 15.44 -62.16 18.18
CA TYR A 194 14.37 -62.62 19.03
C TYR A 194 13.36 -63.48 18.24
N LEU A 195 13.02 -63.16 17.01
CA LEU A 195 12.11 -63.90 16.16
C LEU A 195 12.75 -65.22 15.66
N GLY A 196 14.07 -65.22 15.43
CA GLY A 196 14.83 -66.42 15.06
C GLY A 196 14.88 -67.47 16.19
N LEU A 197 15.13 -67.06 17.43
CA LEU A 197 15.13 -67.93 18.61
C LEU A 197 13.80 -68.57 18.88
N ARG A 198 12.67 -67.90 18.66
CA ARG A 198 11.31 -68.45 18.85
C ARG A 198 10.98 -69.58 17.87
N ARG A 199 11.64 -69.65 16.69
CA ARG A 199 11.42 -70.73 15.69
C ARG A 199 12.24 -72.02 16.00
N LEU A 200 13.26 -71.92 16.85
CA LEU A 200 14.06 -73.08 17.25
C LEU A 200 13.60 -73.83 18.50
N VAL A 201 12.60 -73.26 19.19
CA VAL A 201 12.02 -73.81 20.43
C VAL A 201 10.61 -74.43 20.23
N LYS A 202 10.22 -74.72 18.99
CA LYS A 202 8.98 -75.41 18.65
C LYS A 202 9.27 -76.74 18.01
#